data_6d98db4fff8be31a614134271fd843ec
#
_entry.id   6d98db4fff8be31a614134271fd843ec
#
_cell.length_a   1.000
_cell.length_b   1.000
_cell.length_c   1.000
_cell.angle_alpha   90.00
_cell.angle_beta   90.00
_cell.angle_gamma   90.00
#
_symmetry.space_group_name_H-M   'P 1'
#
loop_
_entity.id
_entity.type
_entity.pdbx_description
1 polymer ?
#
loop_
_entity_poly.entity_id
_entity_poly.type
_entity_poly.pdbx_seq_one_letter_code
_entity_poly.pdbx_strand_id
1 'polypeptide(L)'
;MKAILTRLFNHEELTSEETKQILLNITKEMYPEAQIAALLTAFQMRSITVDELIGFREALMETRLPIDFAPYRPIDIVGTGGDGKNTFNISTCACFVVAGAGYKVAKHGNYGATSVSGASNVIEQHGVRFTNNPDTLKRSMEECNIAYLHAQLFNPAMKFVGPVRKTLGVRTLFNLLGPLVNPCCPAYQLLGVADLSQMRLYTNVFYKLGIDFAVVNSLDSYDEISLTDEFKVMTRNYERIYRPQALGCKEARPEELFGGACKEDAARIFDNILTGHATPAQTQCVIVNAAFAIQVMEPQKEIEECIAIARESLDSGRALATLKKFIEINK
;
A
#
# COMPACT_ATOMS: atom_id res chain seq x y z
N MET A 1 5.08 -2.12 31.19
CA MET A 1 4.05 -1.20 30.67
C MET A 1 3.85 0.06 31.51
N LYS A 2 3.65 0.02 32.87
CA LYS A 2 3.34 1.21 33.67
C LYS A 2 4.34 2.35 33.45
N ALA A 3 5.65 2.10 33.55
CA ALA A 3 6.67 3.14 33.35
C ALA A 3 6.63 3.72 31.92
N ILE A 4 6.38 2.88 30.91
CA ILE A 4 6.25 3.31 29.51
C ILE A 4 5.05 4.26 29.35
N LEU A 5 3.89 3.89 29.87
CA LEU A 5 2.69 4.73 29.83
C LEU A 5 2.90 6.07 30.55
N THR A 6 3.57 6.06 31.71
CA THR A 6 3.90 7.32 32.44
C THR A 6 4.75 8.25 31.57
N ARG A 7 5.76 7.74 30.89
CA ARG A 7 6.59 8.53 29.96
C ARG A 7 5.77 9.08 28.78
N LEU A 8 4.96 8.23 28.14
CA LEU A 8 4.10 8.66 27.03
C LEU A 8 3.08 9.73 27.45
N PHE A 9 2.51 9.64 28.67
CA PHE A 9 1.59 10.64 29.21
C PHE A 9 2.30 11.98 29.52
N ASN A 10 3.60 11.95 29.76
CA ASN A 10 4.46 13.14 29.90
C ASN A 10 4.99 13.62 28.51
N HIS A 11 4.47 13.11 27.40
CA HIS A 11 4.90 13.42 26.04
C HIS A 11 6.37 13.07 25.72
N GLU A 12 6.98 12.16 26.50
CA GLU A 12 8.31 11.65 26.19
C GLU A 12 8.26 10.70 25.00
N GLU A 13 9.29 10.75 24.16
CA GLU A 13 9.45 9.85 23.02
C GLU A 13 10.12 8.54 23.46
N LEU A 14 9.80 7.47 22.74
CA LEU A 14 10.44 6.17 22.91
C LEU A 14 11.44 5.93 21.78
N THR A 15 12.48 5.16 22.06
CA THR A 15 13.42 4.71 21.03
C THR A 15 12.80 3.61 20.17
N SER A 16 13.39 3.35 19.00
CA SER A 16 12.98 2.23 18.13
C SER A 16 13.12 0.88 18.83
N GLU A 17 14.18 0.69 19.63
CA GLU A 17 14.37 -0.54 20.39
C GLU A 17 13.30 -0.74 21.48
N GLU A 18 12.91 0.33 22.18
CA GLU A 18 11.84 0.27 23.17
C GLU A 18 10.49 -0.12 22.53
N THR A 19 10.12 0.52 21.42
CA THR A 19 8.85 0.24 20.74
C THR A 19 8.85 -1.15 20.08
N LYS A 20 10.00 -1.59 19.55
CA LYS A 20 10.19 -2.97 19.10
C LYS A 20 9.94 -3.97 20.22
N GLN A 21 10.59 -3.76 21.36
CA GLN A 21 10.44 -4.66 22.51
C GLN A 21 9.03 -4.66 23.07
N ILE A 22 8.33 -3.51 23.07
CA ILE A 22 6.91 -3.42 23.48
C ILE A 22 6.05 -4.34 22.62
N LEU A 23 6.18 -4.29 21.29
CA LEU A 23 5.36 -5.13 20.42
C LEU A 23 5.73 -6.61 20.53
N LEU A 24 7.01 -6.94 20.65
CA LEU A 24 7.44 -8.32 20.91
C LEU A 24 6.88 -8.85 22.23
N ASN A 25 6.79 -8.01 23.26
CA ASN A 25 6.17 -8.40 24.54
C ASN A 25 4.64 -8.56 24.42
N ILE A 26 3.97 -7.77 23.57
CA ILE A 26 2.55 -7.93 23.26
C ILE A 26 2.32 -9.29 22.60
N THR A 27 3.17 -9.70 21.65
CA THR A 27 3.05 -11.03 21.01
C THR A 27 3.28 -12.21 21.96
N LYS A 28 3.92 -11.96 23.10
CA LYS A 28 4.11 -12.92 24.20
C LYS A 28 3.01 -12.81 25.27
N GLU A 29 1.97 -12.03 25.00
CA GLU A 29 0.84 -11.80 25.93
C GLU A 29 1.24 -11.28 27.32
N MET A 30 2.36 -10.53 27.39
CA MET A 30 2.88 -10.01 28.66
C MET A 30 2.09 -8.80 29.20
N TYR A 31 1.16 -8.27 28.43
CA TYR A 31 0.37 -7.11 28.81
C TYR A 31 -1.13 -7.35 28.67
N PRO A 32 -1.94 -6.99 29.66
CA PRO A 32 -3.39 -7.08 29.55
C PRO A 32 -3.93 -6.07 28.51
N GLU A 33 -5.06 -6.38 27.91
CA GLU A 33 -5.70 -5.58 26.85
C GLU A 33 -5.89 -4.10 27.24
N ALA A 34 -6.25 -3.82 28.50
CA ALA A 34 -6.39 -2.45 28.98
C ALA A 34 -5.10 -1.63 28.87
N GLN A 35 -3.94 -2.27 29.10
CA GLN A 35 -2.65 -1.59 28.94
C GLN A 35 -2.27 -1.39 27.47
N ILE A 36 -2.65 -2.35 26.60
CA ILE A 36 -2.47 -2.23 25.16
C ILE A 36 -3.37 -1.10 24.63
N ALA A 37 -4.62 -1.04 25.06
CA ALA A 37 -5.55 0.04 24.69
C ALA A 37 -5.02 1.42 25.11
N ALA A 38 -4.53 1.55 26.35
CA ALA A 38 -3.92 2.78 26.82
C ALA A 38 -2.70 3.20 26.00
N LEU A 39 -1.85 2.25 25.62
CA LEU A 39 -0.69 2.47 24.74
C LEU A 39 -1.13 3.01 23.38
N LEU A 40 -2.08 2.36 22.72
CA LEU A 40 -2.59 2.76 21.42
C LEU A 40 -3.23 4.15 21.46
N THR A 41 -3.97 4.45 22.52
CA THR A 41 -4.58 5.76 22.72
C THR A 41 -3.53 6.85 22.96
N ALA A 42 -2.47 6.58 23.73
CA ALA A 42 -1.39 7.53 23.96
C ALA A 42 -0.71 7.92 22.64
N PHE A 43 -0.41 6.97 21.76
CA PHE A 43 0.16 7.26 20.43
C PHE A 43 -0.82 8.00 19.51
N GLN A 44 -2.13 7.78 19.65
CA GLN A 44 -3.13 8.52 18.86
C GLN A 44 -3.21 9.98 19.30
N MET A 45 -3.08 10.27 20.58
CA MET A 45 -3.16 11.63 21.14
C MET A 45 -1.88 12.44 20.89
N ARG A 46 -0.72 11.79 20.91
CA ARG A 46 0.59 12.45 20.86
C ARG A 46 1.18 12.48 19.41
N SER A 47 0.68 11.67 18.53
CA SER A 47 1.32 11.27 17.28
C SER A 47 2.57 10.40 17.52
N ILE A 48 2.92 9.61 16.53
CA ILE A 48 4.05 8.70 16.57
C ILE A 48 5.27 9.34 15.88
N THR A 49 6.46 9.14 16.43
CA THR A 49 7.71 9.58 15.78
C THR A 49 8.19 8.55 14.75
N VAL A 50 9.14 8.95 13.90
CA VAL A 50 9.76 8.08 12.91
C VAL A 50 10.44 6.88 13.58
N ASP A 51 11.17 7.11 14.66
CA ASP A 51 11.91 6.06 15.38
C ASP A 51 10.97 5.08 16.07
N GLU A 52 9.91 5.57 16.67
CA GLU A 52 8.87 4.73 17.27
C GLU A 52 8.16 3.85 16.22
N LEU A 53 7.83 4.43 15.06
CA LEU A 53 7.19 3.69 13.97
C LEU A 53 8.12 2.61 13.40
N ILE A 54 9.41 2.92 13.25
CA ILE A 54 10.43 1.97 12.83
C ILE A 54 10.53 0.80 13.81
N GLY A 55 10.55 1.04 15.12
CA GLY A 55 10.61 -0.03 16.11
C GLY A 55 9.40 -0.97 16.04
N PHE A 56 8.18 -0.44 15.93
CA PHE A 56 7.00 -1.28 15.74
C PHE A 56 7.07 -2.07 14.42
N ARG A 57 7.54 -1.44 13.34
CA ARG A 57 7.80 -2.13 12.07
C ARG A 57 8.79 -3.27 12.23
N GLU A 58 9.91 -3.05 12.88
CA GLU A 58 10.95 -4.06 13.08
C GLU A 58 10.42 -5.29 13.84
N ALA A 59 9.61 -5.10 14.88
CA ALA A 59 8.97 -6.20 15.58
C ALA A 59 8.06 -7.03 14.67
N LEU A 60 7.26 -6.38 13.81
CA LEU A 60 6.43 -7.09 12.83
C LEU A 60 7.27 -7.81 11.78
N MET A 61 8.36 -7.20 11.34
CA MET A 61 9.27 -7.81 10.36
C MET A 61 10.08 -8.97 10.94
N GLU A 62 10.37 -8.95 12.25
CA GLU A 62 11.02 -10.08 12.94
C GLU A 62 10.08 -11.28 13.10
N THR A 63 8.80 -11.02 13.33
CA THR A 63 7.79 -12.06 13.60
C THR A 63 7.01 -12.53 12.37
N ARG A 64 7.28 -11.94 11.18
CA ARG A 64 6.59 -12.30 9.94
C ARG A 64 6.97 -13.69 9.43
N LEU A 65 6.16 -14.22 8.55
CA LEU A 65 6.57 -15.30 7.65
C LEU A 65 7.38 -14.67 6.50
N PRO A 66 8.68 -14.94 6.38
CA PRO A 66 9.50 -14.31 5.35
C PRO A 66 9.24 -14.94 3.98
N ILE A 67 9.39 -14.13 2.93
CA ILE A 67 9.48 -14.58 1.54
C ILE A 67 10.63 -13.85 0.87
N ASP A 68 11.49 -14.57 0.16
CA ASP A 68 12.64 -13.98 -0.53
C ASP A 68 12.32 -13.67 -2.00
N PHE A 69 12.18 -12.38 -2.27
CA PHE A 69 12.06 -11.82 -3.61
C PHE A 69 13.20 -10.83 -3.93
N ALA A 70 14.26 -10.80 -3.12
CA ALA A 70 15.40 -9.90 -3.34
C ALA A 70 16.01 -10.00 -4.76
N PRO A 71 16.15 -11.20 -5.38
CA PRO A 71 16.67 -11.30 -6.74
C PRO A 71 15.82 -10.60 -7.81
N TYR A 72 14.51 -10.46 -7.56
CA TYR A 72 13.58 -9.82 -8.51
C TYR A 72 13.50 -8.31 -8.34
N ARG A 73 14.00 -7.74 -7.24
CA ARG A 73 13.90 -6.31 -6.89
C ARG A 73 12.51 -5.72 -7.16
N PRO A 74 11.44 -6.29 -6.56
CA PRO A 74 10.09 -5.88 -6.88
C PRO A 74 9.73 -4.51 -6.29
N ILE A 75 8.67 -3.90 -6.86
CA ILE A 75 7.99 -2.75 -6.27
C ILE A 75 6.72 -3.20 -5.52
N ASP A 76 6.40 -2.51 -4.40
CA ASP A 76 5.06 -2.51 -3.81
C ASP A 76 4.34 -1.22 -4.19
N ILE A 77 3.06 -1.31 -4.54
CA ILE A 77 2.21 -0.18 -4.93
C ILE A 77 0.98 -0.20 -4.05
N VAL A 78 0.85 0.77 -3.14
CA VAL A 78 -0.17 0.73 -2.11
C VAL A 78 -0.57 2.14 -1.65
N GLY A 79 -1.84 2.33 -1.29
CA GLY A 79 -2.30 3.47 -0.51
C GLY A 79 -2.39 3.09 0.98
N THR A 80 -2.31 4.08 1.86
CA THR A 80 -2.49 3.88 3.32
C THR A 80 -3.89 3.43 3.69
N GLY A 81 -4.86 3.73 2.85
CA GLY A 81 -6.28 3.61 3.15
C GLY A 81 -6.75 4.68 4.13
N GLY A 82 -8.07 4.69 4.32
CA GLY A 82 -8.69 5.53 5.36
C GLY A 82 -8.77 7.02 5.01
N ASP A 83 -8.71 7.37 3.76
CA ASP A 83 -8.98 8.70 3.22
C ASP A 83 -10.47 9.09 3.27
N GLY A 84 -11.35 8.13 3.61
CA GLY A 84 -12.80 8.34 3.63
C GLY A 84 -13.45 8.35 2.25
N LYS A 85 -12.68 8.04 1.22
CA LYS A 85 -13.15 7.96 -0.17
C LYS A 85 -13.55 6.52 -0.51
N ASN A 86 -14.51 6.36 -1.40
CA ASN A 86 -14.86 5.06 -1.95
C ASN A 86 -14.44 5.03 -3.43
N THR A 87 -13.13 5.02 -3.65
CA THR A 87 -12.53 4.90 -4.98
C THR A 87 -12.48 3.45 -5.44
N PHE A 88 -12.48 3.23 -6.76
CA PHE A 88 -12.15 1.92 -7.31
C PHE A 88 -10.68 1.54 -6.96
N ASN A 89 -10.32 0.28 -7.11
CA ASN A 89 -9.02 -0.25 -6.66
C ASN A 89 -7.85 0.20 -7.57
N ILE A 90 -7.54 1.51 -7.56
CA ILE A 90 -6.57 2.19 -8.44
C ILE A 90 -5.20 1.52 -8.36
N SER A 91 -4.60 1.45 -7.16
CA SER A 91 -3.27 0.87 -6.96
C SER A 91 -3.20 -0.60 -7.35
N THR A 92 -4.30 -1.36 -7.13
CA THR A 92 -4.34 -2.77 -7.51
C THR A 92 -4.40 -2.95 -9.03
N CYS A 93 -5.17 -2.12 -9.75
CA CYS A 93 -5.15 -2.07 -11.22
C CYS A 93 -3.76 -1.69 -11.74
N ALA A 94 -3.14 -0.65 -11.15
CA ALA A 94 -1.80 -0.18 -11.52
C ALA A 94 -0.75 -1.30 -11.38
N CYS A 95 -0.87 -2.17 -10.36
CA CYS A 95 0.03 -3.33 -10.21
C CYS A 95 0.04 -4.23 -11.45
N PHE A 96 -1.13 -4.52 -12.04
CA PHE A 96 -1.20 -5.35 -13.24
C PHE A 96 -0.71 -4.62 -14.49
N VAL A 97 -0.87 -3.31 -14.57
CA VAL A 97 -0.31 -2.49 -15.65
C VAL A 97 1.22 -2.49 -15.57
N VAL A 98 1.80 -2.29 -14.39
CA VAL A 98 3.25 -2.32 -14.16
C VAL A 98 3.82 -3.71 -14.44
N ALA A 99 3.16 -4.77 -13.96
CA ALA A 99 3.58 -6.15 -14.22
C ALA A 99 3.46 -6.52 -15.70
N GLY A 100 2.42 -6.07 -16.40
CA GLY A 100 2.23 -6.22 -17.84
C GLY A 100 3.27 -5.46 -18.68
N ALA A 101 3.84 -4.39 -18.12
CA ALA A 101 4.97 -3.68 -18.72
C ALA A 101 6.33 -4.41 -18.51
N GLY A 102 6.35 -5.53 -17.77
CA GLY A 102 7.52 -6.35 -17.53
C GLY A 102 8.25 -6.11 -16.21
N TYR A 103 7.78 -5.20 -15.37
CA TYR A 103 8.35 -4.92 -14.07
C TYR A 103 7.82 -5.87 -13.00
N LYS A 104 8.66 -6.20 -12.02
CA LYS A 104 8.29 -7.12 -10.94
C LYS A 104 7.53 -6.39 -9.83
N VAL A 105 6.38 -6.93 -9.46
CA VAL A 105 5.49 -6.36 -8.44
C VAL A 105 5.27 -7.36 -7.30
N ALA A 106 5.49 -6.95 -6.08
CA ALA A 106 5.15 -7.72 -4.88
C ALA A 106 4.09 -6.96 -4.08
N LYS A 107 2.83 -7.10 -4.46
CA LYS A 107 1.75 -6.36 -3.83
C LYS A 107 1.44 -6.92 -2.44
N HIS A 108 1.66 -6.10 -1.42
CA HIS A 108 1.17 -6.36 -0.07
C HIS A 108 -0.24 -5.77 0.09
N GLY A 109 -1.22 -6.58 0.40
CA GLY A 109 -2.62 -6.14 0.45
C GLY A 109 -3.45 -6.82 1.52
N ASN A 110 -4.59 -6.22 1.85
CA ASN A 110 -5.55 -6.73 2.81
C ASN A 110 -6.98 -6.43 2.34
N TYR A 111 -7.97 -6.96 3.06
CA TYR A 111 -9.36 -6.56 2.91
C TYR A 111 -9.54 -5.09 3.29
N GLY A 112 -10.53 -4.46 2.68
CA GLY A 112 -10.92 -3.08 3.02
C GLY A 112 -11.35 -2.97 4.47
N ALA A 113 -10.83 -1.98 5.20
CA ALA A 113 -11.24 -1.69 6.57
C ALA A 113 -12.47 -0.76 6.62
N THR A 114 -12.56 0.18 5.70
CA THR A 114 -13.60 1.22 5.63
C THR A 114 -14.24 1.34 4.24
N SER A 115 -13.53 0.93 3.19
CA SER A 115 -14.04 0.91 1.81
C SER A 115 -14.90 -0.33 1.53
N VAL A 116 -15.76 -0.25 0.52
CA VAL A 116 -16.58 -1.37 0.02
C VAL A 116 -15.73 -2.53 -0.46
N SER A 117 -14.60 -2.24 -1.11
CA SER A 117 -13.67 -3.24 -1.65
C SER A 117 -12.23 -2.80 -1.46
N GLY A 118 -11.49 -3.52 -0.60
CA GLY A 118 -10.03 -3.40 -0.52
C GLY A 118 -9.34 -4.26 -1.58
N ALA A 119 -8.00 -4.18 -1.62
CA ALA A 119 -7.19 -4.89 -2.60
C ALA A 119 -7.45 -6.41 -2.59
N SER A 120 -7.55 -7.04 -1.41
CA SER A 120 -7.85 -8.47 -1.32
C SER A 120 -9.27 -8.81 -1.75
N ASN A 121 -10.24 -7.92 -1.51
CA ASN A 121 -11.61 -8.18 -1.91
C ASN A 121 -11.75 -8.29 -3.44
N VAL A 122 -11.16 -7.36 -4.19
CA VAL A 122 -11.25 -7.39 -5.66
C VAL A 122 -10.52 -8.59 -6.26
N ILE A 123 -9.38 -8.97 -5.70
CA ILE A 123 -8.60 -10.14 -6.17
C ILE A 123 -9.34 -11.44 -5.87
N GLU A 124 -9.95 -11.57 -4.71
CA GLU A 124 -10.75 -12.75 -4.31
C GLU A 124 -12.01 -12.92 -5.20
N GLN A 125 -12.63 -11.81 -5.64
CA GLN A 125 -13.77 -11.86 -6.57
C GLN A 125 -13.40 -12.47 -7.93
N HIS A 126 -12.11 -12.47 -8.32
CA HIS A 126 -11.61 -13.15 -9.51
C HIS A 126 -11.28 -14.64 -9.27
N GLY A 127 -11.66 -15.19 -8.11
CA GLY A 127 -11.46 -16.61 -7.76
C GLY A 127 -10.05 -16.96 -7.29
N VAL A 128 -9.24 -15.97 -6.98
CA VAL A 128 -7.88 -16.15 -6.45
C VAL A 128 -7.96 -16.62 -5.00
N ARG A 129 -7.17 -17.64 -4.66
CA ARG A 129 -6.96 -18.10 -3.29
C ARG A 129 -5.61 -17.61 -2.80
N PHE A 130 -5.62 -16.86 -1.70
CA PHE A 130 -4.38 -16.37 -1.12
C PHE A 130 -3.57 -17.51 -0.51
N THR A 131 -2.28 -17.48 -0.75
CA THR A 131 -1.36 -18.50 -0.26
C THR A 131 -0.09 -17.86 0.31
N ASN A 132 0.56 -18.55 1.23
CA ASN A 132 1.92 -18.27 1.67
C ASN A 132 2.90 -19.36 1.22
N ASN A 133 2.50 -20.22 0.28
CA ASN A 133 3.39 -21.22 -0.31
C ASN A 133 4.46 -20.52 -1.18
N PRO A 134 5.75 -20.64 -0.84
CA PRO A 134 6.82 -19.93 -1.54
C PRO A 134 6.94 -20.28 -3.02
N ASP A 135 6.69 -21.57 -3.38
CA ASP A 135 6.82 -22.03 -4.77
C ASP A 135 5.73 -21.43 -5.65
N THR A 136 4.49 -21.39 -5.16
CA THR A 136 3.38 -20.76 -5.89
C THR A 136 3.63 -19.28 -6.08
N LEU A 137 4.07 -18.57 -5.05
CA LEU A 137 4.35 -17.14 -5.09
C LEU A 137 5.54 -16.82 -6.00
N LYS A 138 6.59 -17.66 -5.96
CA LYS A 138 7.74 -17.53 -6.86
C LYS A 138 7.35 -17.77 -8.30
N ARG A 139 6.57 -18.81 -8.57
CA ARG A 139 6.01 -19.10 -9.89
C ARG A 139 5.19 -17.92 -10.42
N SER A 140 4.36 -17.31 -9.56
CA SER A 140 3.57 -16.12 -9.93
C SER A 140 4.49 -14.95 -10.29
N MET A 141 5.55 -14.70 -9.52
CA MET A 141 6.54 -13.67 -9.80
C MET A 141 7.30 -13.93 -11.12
N GLU A 142 7.60 -15.17 -11.42
CA GLU A 142 8.35 -15.55 -12.64
C GLU A 142 7.49 -15.52 -13.90
N GLU A 143 6.27 -16.11 -13.85
CA GLU A 143 5.42 -16.30 -15.04
C GLU A 143 4.53 -15.11 -15.37
N CYS A 144 4.16 -14.27 -14.38
CA CYS A 144 3.30 -13.10 -14.60
C CYS A 144 3.79 -11.80 -13.96
N ASN A 145 5.03 -11.72 -13.50
CA ASN A 145 5.68 -10.54 -12.93
C ASN A 145 5.00 -9.98 -11.66
N ILE A 146 4.03 -10.66 -11.08
CA ILE A 146 3.33 -10.19 -9.89
C ILE A 146 3.10 -11.33 -8.91
N ALA A 147 3.37 -11.06 -7.62
CA ALA A 147 2.94 -11.90 -6.51
C ALA A 147 2.09 -11.10 -5.54
N TYR A 148 1.02 -11.70 -5.02
CA TYR A 148 0.14 -11.07 -4.05
C TYR A 148 0.39 -11.63 -2.66
N LEU A 149 0.82 -10.78 -1.74
CA LEU A 149 1.17 -11.12 -0.37
C LEU A 149 0.05 -10.66 0.57
N HIS A 150 -0.91 -11.56 0.83
CA HIS A 150 -2.06 -11.23 1.68
C HIS A 150 -1.63 -11.07 3.15
N ALA A 151 -1.80 -9.89 3.70
CA ALA A 151 -1.22 -9.49 4.99
C ALA A 151 -1.53 -10.46 6.14
N GLN A 152 -2.72 -11.04 6.19
CA GLN A 152 -3.12 -11.95 7.28
C GLN A 152 -2.34 -13.27 7.28
N LEU A 153 -1.81 -13.69 6.13
CA LEU A 153 -1.01 -14.91 6.02
C LEU A 153 0.45 -14.71 6.42
N PHE A 154 0.94 -13.46 6.41
CA PHE A 154 2.37 -13.18 6.62
C PHE A 154 2.70 -12.50 7.95
N ASN A 155 1.74 -11.84 8.59
CA ASN A 155 1.96 -11.07 9.80
C ASN A 155 1.16 -11.64 11.00
N PRO A 156 1.54 -12.80 11.54
CA PRO A 156 0.79 -13.48 12.61
C PRO A 156 0.75 -12.67 13.91
N ALA A 157 1.72 -11.78 14.15
CA ALA A 157 1.74 -10.90 15.32
C ALA A 157 0.52 -9.97 15.41
N MET A 158 -0.11 -9.65 14.28
CA MET A 158 -1.28 -8.79 14.24
C MET A 158 -2.52 -9.36 14.96
N LYS A 159 -2.58 -10.68 15.17
CA LYS A 159 -3.68 -11.33 15.91
C LYS A 159 -3.73 -10.89 17.38
N PHE A 160 -2.60 -10.53 17.98
CA PHE A 160 -2.52 -10.14 19.39
C PHE A 160 -3.01 -8.70 19.66
N VAL A 161 -3.01 -7.86 18.65
CA VAL A 161 -3.51 -6.48 18.75
C VAL A 161 -4.89 -6.31 18.11
N GLY A 162 -5.32 -7.26 17.30
CA GLY A 162 -6.60 -7.24 16.56
C GLY A 162 -7.81 -7.03 17.46
N PRO A 163 -8.02 -7.82 18.53
CA PRO A 163 -9.15 -7.69 19.43
C PRO A 163 -9.24 -6.30 20.07
N VAL A 164 -8.12 -5.78 20.61
CA VAL A 164 -8.07 -4.46 21.23
C VAL A 164 -8.40 -3.36 20.22
N ARG A 165 -7.83 -3.42 19.00
CA ARG A 165 -8.13 -2.46 17.93
C ARG A 165 -9.61 -2.48 17.54
N LYS A 166 -10.20 -3.67 17.45
CA LYS A 166 -11.63 -3.83 17.14
C LYS A 166 -12.51 -3.24 18.22
N THR A 167 -12.17 -3.45 19.50
CA THR A 167 -12.90 -2.91 20.64
C THR A 167 -12.77 -1.38 20.73
N LEU A 168 -11.60 -0.82 20.45
CA LEU A 168 -11.40 0.63 20.40
C LEU A 168 -12.21 1.30 19.30
N GLY A 169 -12.42 0.64 18.15
CA GLY A 169 -13.22 1.14 17.05
C GLY A 169 -12.68 2.40 16.36
N VAL A 170 -11.43 2.80 16.67
CA VAL A 170 -10.77 3.98 16.08
C VAL A 170 -9.49 3.59 15.36
N ARG A 171 -8.98 4.49 14.53
CA ARG A 171 -7.66 4.33 13.90
C ARG A 171 -6.58 4.31 14.99
N THR A 172 -5.54 3.52 14.78
CA THR A 172 -4.40 3.40 15.69
C THR A 172 -3.10 3.44 14.89
N LEU A 173 -1.95 3.50 15.57
CA LEU A 173 -0.63 3.43 14.91
C LEU A 173 -0.49 2.23 13.96
N PHE A 174 -1.20 1.12 14.20
CA PHE A 174 -1.17 -0.05 13.31
C PHE A 174 -1.75 0.21 11.92
N ASN A 175 -2.55 1.26 11.74
CA ASN A 175 -3.00 1.67 10.42
C ASN A 175 -1.88 2.28 9.58
N LEU A 176 -0.81 2.78 10.21
CA LEU A 176 0.37 3.31 9.54
C LEU A 176 1.37 2.21 9.17
N LEU A 177 1.28 1.02 9.75
CA LEU A 177 2.27 -0.04 9.55
C LEU A 177 2.06 -0.86 8.28
N GLY A 178 0.81 -0.92 7.76
CA GLY A 178 0.49 -1.75 6.59
C GLY A 178 1.46 -1.60 5.42
N PRO A 179 1.73 -0.39 4.93
CA PRO A 179 2.67 -0.15 3.83
C PRO A 179 4.13 -0.46 4.16
N LEU A 180 4.49 -0.56 5.43
CA LEU A 180 5.88 -0.72 5.88
C LEU A 180 6.27 -2.17 6.16
N VAL A 181 5.30 -3.10 6.13
CA VAL A 181 5.50 -4.49 6.59
C VAL A 181 5.26 -5.52 5.50
N ASN A 182 5.51 -5.15 4.25
CA ASN A 182 5.54 -6.11 3.16
C ASN A 182 6.58 -7.20 3.46
N PRO A 183 6.19 -8.48 3.51
CA PRO A 183 7.06 -9.55 4.01
C PRO A 183 8.29 -9.81 3.14
N CYS A 184 8.29 -9.41 1.86
CA CYS A 184 9.45 -9.60 0.98
C CYS A 184 10.47 -8.45 1.03
N CYS A 185 10.24 -7.39 1.82
CA CYS A 185 11.10 -6.21 1.86
C CYS A 185 11.40 -5.66 0.45
N PRO A 186 10.39 -5.13 -0.27
CA PRO A 186 10.54 -4.70 -1.64
C PRO A 186 11.63 -3.63 -1.78
N ALA A 187 12.35 -3.66 -2.91
CA ALA A 187 13.41 -2.68 -3.19
C ALA A 187 12.85 -1.29 -3.49
N TYR A 188 11.62 -1.24 -3.99
CA TYR A 188 10.93 -0.03 -4.44
C TYR A 188 9.54 0.06 -3.84
N GLN A 189 9.08 1.30 -3.61
CA GLN A 189 7.73 1.55 -3.07
C GLN A 189 7.08 2.76 -3.73
N LEU A 190 5.86 2.59 -4.26
CA LEU A 190 4.94 3.70 -4.49
C LEU A 190 3.91 3.69 -3.38
N LEU A 191 3.90 4.73 -2.57
CA LEU A 191 2.97 4.86 -1.44
C LEU A 191 2.09 6.09 -1.58
N GLY A 192 0.79 5.88 -1.66
CA GLY A 192 -0.18 6.96 -1.55
C GLY A 192 -0.60 7.22 -0.11
N VAL A 193 -0.74 8.48 0.26
CA VAL A 193 -1.12 8.94 1.61
C VAL A 193 -2.24 9.97 1.54
N ALA A 194 -3.14 9.95 2.53
CA ALA A 194 -4.31 10.84 2.56
C ALA A 194 -3.99 12.28 3.00
N ASP A 195 -2.85 12.52 3.63
CA ASP A 195 -2.46 13.85 4.11
C ASP A 195 -0.95 14.10 4.09
N LEU A 196 -0.56 15.38 4.12
CA LEU A 196 0.84 15.80 4.03
C LEU A 196 1.66 15.47 5.30
N SER A 197 1.02 15.26 6.44
CA SER A 197 1.72 14.87 7.67
C SER A 197 2.20 13.42 7.56
N GLN A 198 1.37 12.55 7.03
CA GLN A 198 1.74 11.17 6.70
C GLN A 198 2.81 11.14 5.60
N MET A 199 2.72 11.99 4.57
CA MET A 199 3.75 12.10 3.54
C MET A 199 5.12 12.34 4.16
N ARG A 200 5.24 13.33 5.08
CA ARG A 200 6.48 13.63 5.79
C ARG A 200 6.97 12.45 6.64
N LEU A 201 6.06 11.81 7.37
CA LEU A 201 6.39 10.65 8.22
C LEU A 201 6.97 9.51 7.39
N TYR A 202 6.28 9.07 6.33
CA TYR A 202 6.71 7.95 5.51
C TYR A 202 7.97 8.24 4.71
N THR A 203 8.13 9.46 4.20
CA THR A 203 9.36 9.88 3.53
C THR A 203 10.58 9.71 4.44
N ASN A 204 10.48 10.18 5.69
CA ASN A 204 11.57 10.02 6.66
C ASN A 204 11.81 8.55 7.04
N VAL A 205 10.75 7.74 7.15
CA VAL A 205 10.88 6.29 7.36
C VAL A 205 11.63 5.63 6.21
N PHE A 206 11.25 5.91 4.96
CA PHE A 206 11.90 5.31 3.78
C PHE A 206 13.35 5.76 3.62
N TYR A 207 13.67 7.01 3.95
CA TYR A 207 15.07 7.47 4.01
C TYR A 207 15.89 6.63 4.99
N LYS A 208 15.39 6.40 6.21
CA LYS A 208 16.07 5.59 7.23
C LYS A 208 16.18 4.11 6.84
N LEU A 209 15.16 3.57 6.15
CA LEU A 209 15.14 2.18 5.70
C LEU A 209 15.97 1.94 4.42
N GLY A 210 16.43 2.98 3.74
CA GLY A 210 17.18 2.85 2.50
C GLY A 210 16.37 2.34 1.29
N ILE A 211 15.04 2.43 1.34
CA ILE A 211 14.14 2.02 0.25
C ILE A 211 14.07 3.14 -0.79
N ASP A 212 14.05 2.79 -2.07
CA ASP A 212 13.73 3.75 -3.13
C ASP A 212 12.23 3.91 -3.27
N PHE A 213 11.74 5.16 -3.28
CA PHE A 213 10.31 5.42 -3.11
C PHE A 213 9.80 6.62 -3.90
N ALA A 214 8.50 6.61 -4.16
CA ALA A 214 7.69 7.81 -4.30
C ALA A 214 6.54 7.77 -3.29
N VAL A 215 6.40 8.83 -2.49
CA VAL A 215 5.20 9.07 -1.68
C VAL A 215 4.35 10.08 -2.40
N VAL A 216 3.07 9.76 -2.61
CA VAL A 216 2.13 10.61 -3.36
C VAL A 216 0.92 10.98 -2.50
N ASN A 217 0.40 12.19 -2.72
CA ASN A 217 -0.81 12.69 -2.06
C ASN A 217 -1.57 13.58 -3.03
N SER A 218 -2.81 13.27 -3.31
CA SER A 218 -3.71 14.23 -3.96
C SER A 218 -4.15 15.28 -2.94
N LEU A 219 -4.06 16.56 -3.29
CA LEU A 219 -4.22 17.66 -2.33
C LEU A 219 -5.66 17.76 -1.79
N ASP A 220 -6.62 17.14 -2.46
CA ASP A 220 -7.99 16.94 -2.01
C ASP A 220 -8.19 15.66 -1.18
N SER A 221 -7.09 15.13 -0.61
CA SER A 221 -7.05 14.08 0.41
C SER A 221 -7.37 12.67 -0.08
N TYR A 222 -7.04 12.32 -1.34
CA TYR A 222 -6.98 10.91 -1.73
C TYR A 222 -5.60 10.32 -1.41
N ASP A 223 -5.59 9.08 -1.01
CA ASP A 223 -4.37 8.30 -0.75
C ASP A 223 -3.84 7.57 -2.01
N GLU A 224 -4.12 8.12 -3.17
CA GLU A 224 -3.65 7.70 -4.49
C GLU A 224 -3.60 8.94 -5.40
N ILE A 225 -2.99 8.85 -6.58
CA ILE A 225 -3.09 9.91 -7.57
C ILE A 225 -4.47 9.83 -8.22
N SER A 226 -5.40 10.67 -7.77
CA SER A 226 -6.79 10.67 -8.19
C SER A 226 -7.05 11.43 -9.49
N LEU A 227 -6.17 12.38 -9.82
CA LEU A 227 -6.37 13.36 -10.89
C LEU A 227 -7.59 14.28 -10.71
N THR A 228 -8.18 14.34 -9.52
CA THR A 228 -9.29 15.23 -9.19
C THR A 228 -8.84 16.63 -8.79
N ASP A 229 -7.57 16.80 -8.49
CA ASP A 229 -6.90 18.04 -8.11
C ASP A 229 -5.40 17.91 -8.39
N GLU A 230 -4.64 18.92 -8.02
CA GLU A 230 -3.19 18.84 -7.93
C GLU A 230 -2.77 17.72 -6.97
N PHE A 231 -1.65 17.10 -7.27
CA PHE A 231 -1.08 16.10 -6.38
C PHE A 231 0.42 16.31 -6.17
N LYS A 232 0.87 15.98 -4.98
CA LYS A 232 2.27 16.11 -4.58
C LYS A 232 2.96 14.76 -4.68
N VAL A 233 4.17 14.76 -5.20
CA VAL A 233 5.07 13.61 -5.26
C VAL A 233 6.35 13.95 -4.51
N MET A 234 6.75 13.08 -3.61
CA MET A 234 8.01 13.17 -2.91
C MET A 234 8.80 11.88 -3.10
N THR A 235 10.00 12.03 -3.66
CA THR A 235 10.94 10.92 -3.90
C THR A 235 12.22 11.16 -3.12
N ARG A 236 13.18 10.26 -3.25
CA ARG A 236 14.53 10.48 -2.71
C ARG A 236 15.24 11.69 -3.34
N ASN A 237 14.91 12.04 -4.59
CA ASN A 237 15.67 12.99 -5.39
C ASN A 237 14.94 14.33 -5.59
N TYR A 238 13.62 14.36 -5.48
CA TYR A 238 12.83 15.58 -5.71
C TYR A 238 11.52 15.57 -4.93
N GLU A 239 10.96 16.77 -4.78
CA GLU A 239 9.62 17.06 -4.31
C GLU A 239 8.95 17.97 -5.33
N ARG A 240 7.76 17.60 -5.81
CA ARG A 240 7.07 18.35 -6.86
C ARG A 240 5.54 18.22 -6.73
N ILE A 241 4.84 19.28 -7.07
CA ILE A 241 3.39 19.30 -7.27
C ILE A 241 3.12 19.22 -8.77
N TYR A 242 2.23 18.32 -9.14
CA TYR A 242 1.78 18.11 -10.51
C TYR A 242 0.33 18.51 -10.66
N ARG A 243 0.01 19.10 -11.82
CA ARG A 243 -1.36 19.27 -12.30
C ARG A 243 -1.69 18.15 -13.27
N PRO A 244 -2.92 17.61 -13.28
CA PRO A 244 -3.31 16.61 -14.26
C PRO A 244 -3.01 17.03 -15.70
N GLN A 245 -3.27 18.30 -16.02
CA GLN A 245 -3.05 18.86 -17.37
C GLN A 245 -1.57 18.86 -17.79
N ALA A 246 -0.64 19.01 -16.84
CA ALA A 246 0.80 18.95 -17.13
C ALA A 246 1.26 17.54 -17.57
N LEU A 247 0.47 16.51 -17.27
CA LEU A 247 0.68 15.12 -17.70
C LEU A 247 -0.19 14.73 -18.91
N GLY A 248 -0.81 15.69 -19.57
CA GLY A 248 -1.74 15.46 -20.67
C GLY A 248 -3.06 14.79 -20.25
N CYS A 249 -3.38 14.84 -18.97
CA CYS A 249 -4.63 14.29 -18.41
C CYS A 249 -5.68 15.37 -18.23
N LYS A 250 -6.95 14.97 -18.35
CA LYS A 250 -8.06 15.83 -17.90
C LYS A 250 -8.24 15.66 -16.40
N GLU A 251 -8.64 16.72 -15.73
CA GLU A 251 -9.07 16.67 -14.35
C GLU A 251 -10.31 15.78 -14.23
N ALA A 252 -10.28 14.82 -13.32
CA ALA A 252 -11.37 13.91 -13.07
C ALA A 252 -12.33 14.51 -12.05
N ARG A 253 -13.60 14.15 -12.13
CA ARG A 253 -14.56 14.45 -11.07
C ARG A 253 -14.58 13.31 -10.05
N PRO A 254 -14.79 13.56 -8.74
CA PRO A 254 -14.85 12.54 -7.72
C PRO A 254 -15.78 11.37 -8.05
N GLU A 255 -16.95 11.65 -8.67
CA GLU A 255 -17.93 10.64 -9.04
C GLU A 255 -17.43 9.66 -10.12
N GLU A 256 -16.48 10.08 -10.96
CA GLU A 256 -15.88 9.24 -12.00
C GLU A 256 -14.94 8.19 -11.43
N LEU A 257 -14.50 8.36 -10.16
CA LEU A 257 -13.62 7.44 -9.45
C LEU A 257 -14.37 6.52 -8.48
N PHE A 258 -15.69 6.61 -8.41
CA PHE A 258 -16.50 5.80 -7.50
C PHE A 258 -16.25 4.30 -7.68
N GLY A 259 -15.97 3.60 -6.58
CA GLY A 259 -15.57 2.20 -6.54
C GLY A 259 -16.70 1.17 -6.56
N GLY A 260 -17.94 1.64 -6.75
CA GLY A 260 -19.13 0.78 -6.74
C GLY A 260 -19.82 0.69 -5.39
N ALA A 261 -20.99 0.08 -5.37
CA ALA A 261 -21.82 -0.09 -4.17
C ALA A 261 -21.57 -1.45 -3.48
N CYS A 262 -20.98 -2.41 -4.19
CA CYS A 262 -20.69 -3.76 -3.71
C CYS A 262 -19.37 -4.27 -4.29
N LYS A 263 -18.90 -5.43 -3.81
CA LYS A 263 -17.65 -6.05 -4.27
C LYS A 263 -17.68 -6.47 -5.74
N GLU A 264 -18.86 -6.88 -6.20
CA GLU A 264 -19.11 -7.28 -7.58
C GLU A 264 -19.00 -6.06 -8.53
N ASP A 265 -19.49 -4.89 -8.11
CA ASP A 265 -19.29 -3.64 -8.85
C ASP A 265 -17.81 -3.27 -8.94
N ALA A 266 -17.06 -3.40 -7.84
CA ALA A 266 -15.63 -3.13 -7.81
C ALA A 266 -14.86 -4.05 -8.76
N ALA A 267 -15.19 -5.34 -8.78
CA ALA A 267 -14.60 -6.31 -9.70
C ALA A 267 -14.92 -5.96 -11.16
N ARG A 268 -16.17 -5.58 -11.46
CA ARG A 268 -16.58 -5.17 -12.81
C ARG A 268 -15.84 -3.90 -13.28
N ILE A 269 -15.66 -2.91 -12.40
CA ILE A 269 -14.87 -1.71 -12.72
C ILE A 269 -13.42 -2.10 -13.02
N PHE A 270 -12.84 -2.98 -12.20
CA PHE A 270 -11.50 -3.50 -12.37
C PHE A 270 -11.32 -4.19 -13.74
N ASP A 271 -12.26 -5.07 -14.11
CA ASP A 271 -12.26 -5.75 -15.41
C ASP A 271 -12.40 -4.76 -16.56
N ASN A 272 -13.31 -3.79 -16.45
CA ASN A 272 -13.51 -2.77 -17.49
C ASN A 272 -12.22 -1.99 -17.77
N ILE A 273 -11.44 -1.68 -16.74
CA ILE A 273 -10.16 -0.97 -16.89
C ILE A 273 -9.17 -1.83 -17.70
N LEU A 274 -8.98 -3.08 -17.28
CA LEU A 274 -7.99 -3.95 -17.92
C LEU A 274 -8.42 -4.47 -19.32
N THR A 275 -9.73 -4.41 -19.63
CA THR A 275 -10.27 -4.77 -20.95
C THR A 275 -10.47 -3.57 -21.88
N GLY A 276 -10.14 -2.36 -21.45
CA GLY A 276 -10.28 -1.15 -22.28
C GLY A 276 -11.71 -0.59 -22.37
N HIS A 277 -12.61 -0.99 -21.48
CA HIS A 277 -14.02 -0.54 -21.45
C HIS A 277 -14.30 0.47 -20.34
N ALA A 278 -13.26 0.96 -19.64
CA ALA A 278 -13.38 1.93 -18.57
C ALA A 278 -13.59 3.37 -19.10
N THR A 279 -14.00 4.24 -18.20
CA THR A 279 -14.05 5.68 -18.53
C THR A 279 -12.65 6.25 -18.74
N PRO A 280 -12.52 7.37 -19.49
CA PRO A 280 -11.23 8.04 -19.63
C PRO A 280 -10.59 8.45 -18.31
N ALA A 281 -11.38 8.89 -17.32
CA ALA A 281 -10.91 9.25 -15.99
C ALA A 281 -10.28 8.05 -15.25
N GLN A 282 -10.97 6.91 -15.22
CA GLN A 282 -10.47 5.68 -14.61
C GLN A 282 -9.19 5.18 -15.28
N THR A 283 -9.16 5.18 -16.61
CA THR A 283 -8.00 4.75 -17.39
C THR A 283 -6.78 5.65 -17.14
N GLN A 284 -6.97 6.98 -17.19
CA GLN A 284 -5.89 7.94 -16.94
C GLN A 284 -5.34 7.82 -15.52
N CYS A 285 -6.23 7.68 -14.54
CA CYS A 285 -5.85 7.52 -13.13
C CYS A 285 -4.94 6.29 -12.92
N VAL A 286 -5.31 5.14 -13.49
CA VAL A 286 -4.50 3.92 -13.38
C VAL A 286 -3.16 4.08 -14.11
N ILE A 287 -3.15 4.65 -15.31
CA ILE A 287 -1.92 4.86 -16.09
C ILE A 287 -0.95 5.78 -15.35
N VAL A 288 -1.42 6.87 -14.74
CA VAL A 288 -0.55 7.81 -14.02
C VAL A 288 0.02 7.15 -12.75
N ASN A 289 -0.78 6.44 -11.97
CA ASN A 289 -0.26 5.70 -10.82
C ASN A 289 0.77 4.64 -11.23
N ALA A 290 0.52 3.89 -12.30
CA ALA A 290 1.49 2.94 -12.86
C ALA A 290 2.77 3.62 -13.36
N ALA A 291 2.66 4.78 -13.99
CA ALA A 291 3.80 5.54 -14.50
C ALA A 291 4.74 6.00 -13.37
N PHE A 292 4.20 6.55 -12.27
CA PHE A 292 5.02 6.92 -11.12
C PHE A 292 5.66 5.68 -10.44
N ALA A 293 4.98 4.53 -10.42
CA ALA A 293 5.59 3.29 -9.96
C ALA A 293 6.77 2.85 -10.85
N ILE A 294 6.62 2.94 -12.17
CA ILE A 294 7.71 2.67 -13.13
C ILE A 294 8.85 3.66 -12.93
N GLN A 295 8.58 4.95 -12.73
CA GLN A 295 9.61 5.97 -12.54
C GLN A 295 10.42 5.74 -11.25
N VAL A 296 9.84 5.18 -10.19
CA VAL A 296 10.59 4.78 -8.99
C VAL A 296 11.63 3.70 -9.32
N MET A 297 11.30 2.78 -10.22
CA MET A 297 12.21 1.71 -10.66
C MET A 297 13.20 2.15 -11.72
N GLU A 298 12.84 3.16 -12.51
CA GLU A 298 13.62 3.72 -13.64
C GLU A 298 13.78 5.25 -13.46
N PRO A 299 14.51 5.69 -12.43
CA PRO A 299 14.56 7.11 -12.05
C PRO A 299 15.23 8.03 -13.10
N GLN A 300 15.88 7.47 -14.11
CA GLN A 300 16.46 8.19 -15.24
C GLN A 300 15.44 8.50 -16.35
N LYS A 301 14.23 7.90 -16.32
CA LYS A 301 13.18 8.15 -17.32
C LYS A 301 12.36 9.37 -16.93
N GLU A 302 11.99 10.15 -17.93
CA GLU A 302 11.01 11.22 -17.76
C GLU A 302 9.61 10.62 -17.53
N ILE A 303 8.76 11.34 -16.81
CA ILE A 303 7.43 10.80 -16.43
C ILE A 303 6.55 10.54 -17.66
N GLU A 304 6.69 11.32 -18.71
CA GLU A 304 5.98 11.15 -20.00
C GLU A 304 6.34 9.81 -20.67
N GLU A 305 7.60 9.40 -20.57
CA GLU A 305 8.07 8.10 -21.06
C GLU A 305 7.45 6.96 -20.24
N CYS A 306 7.41 7.11 -18.91
CA CYS A 306 6.77 6.14 -18.02
C CYS A 306 5.26 6.04 -18.28
N ILE A 307 4.58 7.16 -18.56
CA ILE A 307 3.17 7.19 -18.97
C ILE A 307 2.97 6.42 -20.27
N ALA A 308 3.85 6.58 -21.25
CA ALA A 308 3.77 5.85 -22.53
C ALA A 308 3.94 4.32 -22.32
N ILE A 309 4.88 3.90 -21.46
CA ILE A 309 5.10 2.49 -21.12
C ILE A 309 3.86 1.90 -20.42
N ALA A 310 3.29 2.60 -19.44
CA ALA A 310 2.11 2.17 -18.72
C ALA A 310 0.89 2.06 -19.66
N ARG A 311 0.70 3.05 -20.52
CA ARG A 311 -0.37 3.07 -21.54
C ARG A 311 -0.24 1.91 -22.50
N GLU A 312 0.95 1.67 -23.04
CA GLU A 312 1.20 0.54 -23.95
C GLU A 312 0.90 -0.82 -23.28
N SER A 313 1.25 -1.00 -22.00
CA SER A 313 0.93 -2.22 -21.25
C SER A 313 -0.58 -2.47 -21.19
N LEU A 314 -1.36 -1.41 -20.99
CA LEU A 314 -2.82 -1.49 -20.92
C LEU A 314 -3.44 -1.70 -22.30
N ASP A 315 -3.12 -0.84 -23.27
CA ASP A 315 -3.73 -0.81 -24.61
C ASP A 315 -3.39 -2.04 -25.44
N SER A 316 -2.20 -2.64 -25.26
CA SER A 316 -1.80 -3.90 -25.92
C SER A 316 -2.45 -5.14 -25.31
N GLY A 317 -3.16 -5.02 -24.17
CA GLY A 317 -3.75 -6.14 -23.45
C GLY A 317 -2.76 -6.95 -22.59
N ARG A 318 -1.48 -6.52 -22.46
CA ARG A 318 -0.50 -7.22 -21.61
C ARG A 318 -0.89 -7.21 -20.14
N ALA A 319 -1.44 -6.10 -19.64
CA ALA A 319 -1.97 -6.02 -18.27
C ALA A 319 -3.09 -7.04 -18.02
N LEU A 320 -4.02 -7.20 -18.97
CA LEU A 320 -5.08 -8.21 -18.91
C LEU A 320 -4.53 -9.64 -18.98
N ALA A 321 -3.55 -9.89 -19.86
CA ALA A 321 -2.89 -11.19 -19.96
C ALA A 321 -2.20 -11.57 -18.64
N THR A 322 -1.56 -10.61 -18.00
CA THR A 322 -0.95 -10.76 -16.67
C THR A 322 -1.99 -11.14 -15.61
N LEU A 323 -3.14 -10.44 -15.55
CA LEU A 323 -4.22 -10.80 -14.63
C LEU A 323 -4.72 -12.22 -14.86
N LYS A 324 -4.99 -12.60 -16.13
CA LYS A 324 -5.46 -13.94 -16.46
C LYS A 324 -4.47 -15.02 -16.03
N LYS A 325 -3.17 -14.80 -16.27
CA LYS A 325 -2.12 -15.73 -15.86
C LYS A 325 -1.98 -15.81 -14.35
N PHE A 326 -2.06 -14.67 -13.67
CA PHE A 326 -2.05 -14.59 -12.21
C PHE A 326 -3.22 -15.38 -11.60
N ILE A 327 -4.43 -15.25 -12.14
CA ILE A 327 -5.61 -16.01 -11.70
C ILE A 327 -5.39 -17.51 -11.93
N GLU A 328 -4.88 -17.92 -13.10
CA GLU A 328 -4.59 -19.32 -13.42
C GLU A 328 -3.66 -19.98 -12.38
N ILE A 329 -2.62 -19.27 -11.95
CA ILE A 329 -1.62 -19.78 -11.00
C ILE A 329 -2.16 -19.87 -9.58
N ASN A 330 -3.07 -18.97 -9.21
CA ASN A 330 -3.51 -18.76 -7.83
C ASN A 330 -4.97 -19.17 -7.55
N LYS A 331 -5.57 -19.98 -8.42
CA LYS A 331 -6.92 -20.55 -8.22
C LYS A 331 -6.96 -21.62 -7.15
#